data_eaffeda39a6ca2173ed55232f8244ace
#
_entry.id   eaffeda39a6ca2173ed55232f8244ace
#
_cell.length_a   1.000
_cell.length_b   1.000
_cell.length_c   1.000
_cell.angle_alpha   90.00
_cell.angle_beta   90.00
_cell.angle_gamma   90.00
#
_symmetry.space_group_name_H-M   'P 1'
#
loop_
_entity.id
_entity.type
_entity.pdbx_description
1 polymer ?
#
loop_
_entity_poly.entity_id
_entity_poly.type
_entity_poly.pdbx_seq_one_letter_code
_entity_poly.pdbx_strand_id
1 'polypeptide(L)'
;MRLFLAMLLAAGPAAADTVIAGKSAQALRCAAYIGMAAQYGHAEGLVSDEDRDLMTFWSVLVLERWLPLAPEDRMAAYRRALGELGSRGDTDTLIARHADWCLETFQPAL
;
A
#
# COMPACT_ATOMS: atom_id res chain seq x y z
N MET A 1 -6.42 25.54 32.35
CA MET A 1 -7.29 25.73 31.65
C MET A 1 -7.01 26.15 30.33
N ARG A 2 -6.31 27.13 30.00
CA ARG A 2 -6.07 27.48 28.71
C ARG A 2 -5.33 26.46 28.05
N LEU A 3 -4.71 25.66 28.75
CA LEU A 3 -4.02 24.60 28.22
C LEU A 3 -4.79 23.79 27.32
N PHE A 4 -6.08 23.73 27.54
CA PHE A 4 -6.90 23.01 26.75
C PHE A 4 -6.85 23.41 25.39
N LEU A 5 -6.72 24.64 25.11
CA LEU A 5 -6.73 25.13 23.81
C LEU A 5 -5.61 24.53 23.07
N ALA A 6 -4.51 24.43 23.72
CA ALA A 6 -3.37 23.89 23.06
C ALA A 6 -3.66 22.49 22.63
N MET A 7 -4.43 21.80 23.42
CA MET A 7 -4.73 20.48 23.07
C MET A 7 -5.57 20.42 21.88
N LEU A 8 -6.48 21.31 21.77
CA LEU A 8 -7.34 21.32 20.64
C LEU A 8 -6.54 21.54 19.41
N LEU A 9 -5.53 22.37 19.50
CA LEU A 9 -4.76 22.63 18.36
C LEU A 9 -4.01 21.39 17.99
N ALA A 10 -3.59 20.67 18.97
CA ALA A 10 -2.88 19.46 18.69
C ALA A 10 -3.78 18.49 17.96
N ALA A 11 -5.04 18.63 18.15
CA ALA A 11 -5.97 17.75 17.49
C ALA A 11 -5.94 17.99 15.99
N GLY A 12 -5.60 19.20 15.57
CA GLY A 12 -5.53 19.48 14.16
C GLY A 12 -4.54 18.59 13.44
N PRO A 13 -3.33 18.47 13.92
CA PRO A 13 -2.36 17.60 13.29
C PRO A 13 -2.83 16.16 13.34
N ALA A 14 -3.43 15.77 14.42
CA ALA A 14 -3.91 14.43 14.55
C ALA A 14 -4.95 14.13 13.49
N ALA A 15 -5.73 15.12 13.16
CA ALA A 15 -6.75 14.92 12.14
C ALA A 15 -6.12 14.69 10.78
N ALA A 16 -4.90 15.16 10.60
CA ALA A 16 -4.24 14.97 9.33
C ALA A 16 -3.68 13.56 9.22
N ASP A 17 -3.56 12.87 10.35
CA ASP A 17 -3.05 11.51 10.32
C ASP A 17 -4.23 10.57 10.12
N THR A 18 -4.63 10.42 8.89
CA THR A 18 -5.75 9.55 8.57
C THR A 18 -5.43 8.13 8.95
N VAL A 19 -6.27 7.53 9.73
CA VAL A 19 -6.12 6.15 10.11
C VAL A 19 -6.59 5.29 8.95
N ILE A 20 -5.69 4.47 8.44
CA ILE A 20 -6.02 3.54 7.37
C ILE A 20 -6.36 2.21 8.04
N ALA A 21 -7.59 1.80 7.92
CA ALA A 21 -8.07 0.59 8.59
C ALA A 21 -9.00 -0.21 7.70
N GLY A 22 -9.32 -1.42 8.13
CA GLY A 22 -10.28 -2.27 7.44
C GLY A 22 -9.87 -2.60 6.02
N LYS A 23 -10.82 -2.49 5.09
CA LYS A 23 -10.59 -2.85 3.69
C LYS A 23 -9.51 -2.01 3.05
N SER A 24 -9.43 -0.72 3.39
CA SER A 24 -8.40 0.15 2.86
C SER A 24 -7.00 -0.30 3.28
N ALA A 25 -6.85 -0.71 4.53
CA ALA A 25 -5.57 -1.19 5.02
C ALA A 25 -5.18 -2.49 4.34
N GLN A 26 -6.15 -3.38 4.10
CA GLN A 26 -5.91 -4.62 3.40
C GLN A 26 -5.50 -4.33 1.95
N ALA A 27 -6.16 -3.40 1.29
CA ALA A 27 -5.85 -3.02 -0.08
C ALA A 27 -4.43 -2.45 -0.17
N LEU A 28 -4.03 -1.64 0.80
CA LEU A 28 -2.70 -1.07 0.84
C LEU A 28 -1.65 -2.18 0.97
N ARG A 29 -1.89 -3.14 1.86
CA ARG A 29 -0.96 -4.27 2.00
C ARG A 29 -0.89 -5.09 0.72
N CYS A 30 -2.02 -5.33 0.08
CA CYS A 30 -2.05 -6.08 -1.16
C CYS A 30 -1.31 -5.35 -2.28
N ALA A 31 -1.49 -4.04 -2.38
CA ALA A 31 -0.75 -3.26 -3.36
C ALA A 31 0.75 -3.37 -3.12
N ALA A 32 1.18 -3.37 -1.85
CA ALA A 32 2.58 -3.51 -1.50
C ALA A 32 3.10 -4.90 -1.83
N TYR A 33 2.35 -5.96 -1.55
CA TYR A 33 2.77 -7.31 -1.88
C TYR A 33 2.99 -7.47 -3.38
N ILE A 34 2.03 -7.02 -4.18
CA ILE A 34 2.11 -7.16 -5.63
C ILE A 34 3.22 -6.25 -6.20
N GLY A 35 3.35 -5.05 -5.66
CA GLY A 35 4.42 -4.14 -6.07
C GLY A 35 5.81 -4.70 -5.80
N MET A 36 6.00 -5.34 -4.64
CA MET A 36 7.27 -5.96 -4.31
C MET A 36 7.51 -7.20 -5.16
N ALA A 37 6.47 -7.98 -5.43
CA ALA A 37 6.57 -9.15 -6.29
C ALA A 37 7.04 -8.72 -7.69
N ALA A 38 6.52 -7.61 -8.19
CA ALA A 38 6.92 -7.08 -9.49
C ALA A 38 8.41 -6.74 -9.49
N GLN A 39 8.86 -6.04 -8.46
CA GLN A 39 10.25 -5.60 -8.41
C GLN A 39 11.23 -6.73 -8.16
N TYR A 40 10.96 -7.59 -7.20
CA TYR A 40 11.85 -8.68 -6.89
C TYR A 40 11.86 -9.72 -8.02
N GLY A 41 10.69 -10.03 -8.54
CA GLY A 41 10.59 -10.98 -9.63
C GLY A 41 11.33 -10.49 -10.88
N HIS A 42 11.23 -9.19 -11.15
CA HIS A 42 11.93 -8.61 -12.29
C HIS A 42 13.45 -8.62 -12.07
N ALA A 43 13.88 -8.28 -10.86
CA ALA A 43 15.30 -8.28 -10.54
C ALA A 43 15.92 -9.67 -10.65
N GLU A 44 15.12 -10.71 -10.39
CA GLU A 44 15.59 -12.08 -10.48
C GLU A 44 15.36 -12.71 -11.86
N GLY A 45 14.85 -11.94 -12.80
CA GLY A 45 14.62 -12.44 -14.15
C GLY A 45 13.37 -13.30 -14.30
N LEU A 46 12.51 -13.34 -13.28
CA LEU A 46 11.31 -14.16 -13.32
C LEU A 46 10.09 -13.43 -13.87
N VAL A 47 10.16 -12.10 -13.89
CA VAL A 47 9.06 -11.25 -14.36
C VAL A 47 9.62 -10.37 -15.47
N SER A 48 8.95 -10.35 -16.62
CA SER A 48 9.35 -9.52 -17.75
C SER A 48 9.09 -8.04 -17.48
N ASP A 49 9.63 -7.16 -18.29
CA ASP A 49 9.38 -5.72 -18.17
C ASP A 49 7.88 -5.45 -18.28
N GLU A 50 7.22 -6.11 -19.22
CA GLU A 50 5.79 -5.91 -19.44
C GLU A 50 4.98 -6.36 -18.25
N ASP A 51 5.27 -7.53 -17.70
CA ASP A 51 4.54 -8.04 -16.55
C ASP A 51 4.81 -7.20 -15.31
N ARG A 52 6.04 -6.73 -15.12
CA ARG A 52 6.35 -5.81 -14.02
C ARG A 52 5.50 -4.56 -14.12
N ASP A 53 5.38 -4.00 -15.31
CA ASP A 53 4.62 -2.78 -15.51
C ASP A 53 3.13 -3.02 -15.25
N LEU A 54 2.60 -4.16 -15.69
CA LEU A 54 1.21 -4.51 -15.44
C LEU A 54 0.93 -4.69 -13.94
N MET A 55 1.81 -5.37 -13.23
CA MET A 55 1.66 -5.59 -11.80
C MET A 55 1.72 -4.26 -11.03
N THR A 56 2.63 -3.39 -11.42
CA THR A 56 2.76 -2.07 -10.80
C THR A 56 1.50 -1.24 -11.07
N PHE A 57 1.00 -1.29 -12.29
CA PHE A 57 -0.20 -0.56 -12.67
C PHE A 57 -1.41 -1.08 -11.87
N TRP A 58 -1.53 -2.40 -11.72
CA TRP A 58 -2.57 -3.01 -10.91
C TRP A 58 -2.53 -2.44 -9.47
N SER A 59 -1.35 -2.36 -8.88
CA SER A 59 -1.20 -1.83 -7.54
C SER A 59 -1.70 -0.39 -7.43
N VAL A 60 -1.36 0.43 -8.41
CA VAL A 60 -1.80 1.82 -8.43
C VAL A 60 -3.32 1.91 -8.54
N LEU A 61 -3.92 1.10 -9.41
CA LEU A 61 -5.37 1.10 -9.60
C LEU A 61 -6.10 0.65 -8.34
N VAL A 62 -5.56 -0.34 -7.64
CA VAL A 62 -6.15 -0.80 -6.39
C VAL A 62 -6.12 0.32 -5.35
N LEU A 63 -5.01 1.04 -5.28
CA LEU A 63 -4.91 2.14 -4.35
C LEU A 63 -5.89 3.25 -4.69
N GLU A 64 -6.06 3.55 -5.96
CA GLU A 64 -7.01 4.58 -6.37
C GLU A 64 -8.43 4.22 -5.99
N ARG A 65 -8.77 2.95 -6.09
CA ARG A 65 -10.11 2.51 -5.79
C ARG A 65 -10.39 2.35 -4.30
N TRP A 66 -9.42 1.83 -3.55
CA TRP A 66 -9.68 1.40 -2.19
C TRP A 66 -9.07 2.27 -1.09
N LEU A 67 -8.19 3.20 -1.45
CA LEU A 67 -7.53 4.05 -0.47
C LEU A 67 -7.97 5.50 -0.70
N PRO A 68 -9.00 5.96 -0.01
CA PRO A 68 -9.59 7.27 -0.23
C PRO A 68 -8.75 8.42 0.35
N LEU A 69 -7.58 8.61 -0.20
CA LEU A 69 -6.67 9.68 0.18
C LEU A 69 -6.36 10.51 -1.06
N ALA A 70 -5.86 11.72 -0.84
CA ALA A 70 -5.34 12.51 -1.93
C ALA A 70 -4.18 11.77 -2.60
N PRO A 71 -3.94 11.96 -3.90
CA PRO A 71 -2.90 11.21 -4.61
C PRO A 71 -1.53 11.24 -3.94
N GLU A 72 -1.12 12.37 -3.40
CA GLU A 72 0.17 12.48 -2.73
C GLU A 72 0.22 11.65 -1.46
N ASP A 73 -0.84 11.67 -0.69
CA ASP A 73 -0.93 10.92 0.55
C ASP A 73 -1.01 9.43 0.27
N ARG A 74 -1.72 9.08 -0.80
CA ARG A 74 -1.85 7.70 -1.23
C ARG A 74 -0.49 7.13 -1.60
N MET A 75 0.30 7.88 -2.37
CA MET A 75 1.62 7.44 -2.76
C MET A 75 2.59 7.39 -1.58
N ALA A 76 2.45 8.32 -0.63
CA ALA A 76 3.26 8.30 0.58
C ALA A 76 2.98 7.05 1.41
N ALA A 77 1.70 6.70 1.55
CA ALA A 77 1.30 5.50 2.26
C ALA A 77 1.83 4.24 1.57
N TYR A 78 1.77 4.21 0.26
CA TYR A 78 2.26 3.08 -0.52
C TYR A 78 3.78 2.92 -0.35
N ARG A 79 4.54 4.00 -0.46
CA ARG A 79 5.99 3.93 -0.26
C ARG A 79 6.35 3.47 1.13
N ARG A 80 5.59 3.91 2.14
CA ARG A 80 5.83 3.49 3.51
C ARG A 80 5.55 1.99 3.66
N ALA A 81 4.47 1.51 3.07
CA ALA A 81 4.13 0.10 3.11
C ALA A 81 5.18 -0.75 2.41
N LEU A 82 5.70 -0.29 1.27
CA LEU A 82 6.78 -0.99 0.59
C LEU A 82 8.03 -1.05 1.46
N GLY A 83 8.37 0.05 2.11
CA GLY A 83 9.54 0.11 2.99
C GLY A 83 9.41 -0.82 4.18
N GLU A 84 8.24 -0.87 4.79
CA GLU A 84 7.99 -1.74 5.91
C GLU A 84 8.07 -3.20 5.50
N LEU A 85 7.48 -3.53 4.35
CA LEU A 85 7.50 -4.90 3.85
C LEU A 85 8.93 -5.31 3.48
N GLY A 86 9.66 -4.44 2.83
CA GLY A 86 11.03 -4.74 2.42
C GLY A 86 12.00 -4.89 3.57
N SER A 87 11.68 -4.34 4.74
CA SER A 87 12.54 -4.47 5.92
C SER A 87 12.32 -5.78 6.66
N ARG A 88 11.32 -6.56 6.28
CA ARG A 88 11.06 -7.84 6.92
C ARG A 88 11.92 -8.91 6.28
N GLY A 89 12.35 -9.87 7.07
CA GLY A 89 13.17 -10.95 6.54
C GLY A 89 12.37 -12.03 5.82
N ASP A 90 11.04 -11.97 5.91
CA ASP A 90 10.16 -12.99 5.34
C ASP A 90 9.29 -12.48 4.20
N THR A 91 9.75 -11.45 3.48
CA THR A 91 8.98 -10.83 2.41
C THR A 91 8.49 -11.82 1.36
N ASP A 92 9.38 -12.69 0.89
CA ASP A 92 9.00 -13.67 -0.14
C ASP A 92 7.90 -14.61 0.35
N THR A 93 7.99 -15.03 1.61
CA THR A 93 6.98 -15.91 2.18
C THR A 93 5.64 -15.21 2.29
N LEU A 94 5.65 -13.95 2.70
CA LEU A 94 4.41 -13.18 2.82
C LEU A 94 3.77 -12.96 1.46
N ILE A 95 4.54 -12.64 0.45
CA ILE A 95 4.03 -12.45 -0.90
C ILE A 95 3.42 -13.75 -1.40
N ALA A 96 4.13 -14.86 -1.28
CA ALA A 96 3.63 -16.15 -1.75
C ALA A 96 2.34 -16.55 -1.04
N ARG A 97 2.23 -16.21 0.24
CA ARG A 97 1.06 -16.58 1.02
C ARG A 97 -0.18 -15.77 0.66
N HIS A 98 0.00 -14.50 0.31
CA HIS A 98 -1.11 -13.58 0.17
C HIS A 98 -1.44 -13.12 -1.24
N ALA A 99 -0.55 -13.33 -2.19
CA ALA A 99 -0.72 -12.79 -3.55
C ALA A 99 -2.02 -13.19 -4.22
N ASP A 100 -2.37 -14.47 -4.18
CA ASP A 100 -3.57 -14.94 -4.86
C ASP A 100 -4.82 -14.33 -4.24
N TRP A 101 -4.88 -14.30 -2.93
CA TRP A 101 -6.02 -13.71 -2.23
C TRP A 101 -6.14 -12.22 -2.56
N CYS A 102 -5.01 -11.52 -2.65
CA CYS A 102 -5.00 -10.11 -2.99
C CYS A 102 -5.56 -9.87 -4.39
N LEU A 103 -5.09 -10.66 -5.35
CA LEU A 103 -5.52 -10.50 -6.74
C LEU A 103 -7.01 -10.82 -6.92
N GLU A 104 -7.53 -11.77 -6.15
CA GLU A 104 -8.94 -12.10 -6.24
C GLU A 104 -9.82 -11.10 -5.52
N THR A 105 -9.36 -10.61 -4.38
CA THR A 105 -10.18 -9.75 -3.52
C THR A 105 -10.24 -8.31 -4.01
N PHE A 106 -9.13 -7.78 -4.49
CA PHE A 106 -9.04 -6.39 -4.90
C PHE A 106 -8.84 -6.28 -6.41
N GLN A 107 -9.92 -6.52 -7.16
CA GLN A 107 -9.85 -6.39 -8.60
C GLN A 107 -10.24 -4.98 -9.00
N PRO A 108 -9.35 -4.21 -9.62
CA PRO A 108 -9.72 -2.89 -10.09
C PRO A 108 -10.64 -3.03 -11.28
N ALA A 109 -11.53 -2.07 -11.46
CA ALA A 109 -12.38 -2.05 -12.64
C ALA A 109 -11.50 -1.53 -13.77
N LEU A 110 -11.30 -2.30 -14.77
CA LEU A 110 -10.50 -1.92 -15.93
C LEU A 110 -11.37 -1.54 -17.10
#